data_f470a2a2a1b8ffc6531988ec11d0bb97
#
_entry.id   f470a2a2a1b8ffc6531988ec11d0bb97
#
_cell.length_a   1.000
_cell.length_b   1.000
_cell.length_c   1.000
_cell.angle_alpha   90.00
_cell.angle_beta   90.00
_cell.angle_gamma   90.00
#
_symmetry.space_group_name_H-M   'P 1'
#
loop_
_entity.id
_entity.type
_entity.pdbx_description
1 polymer ?
#
loop_
_entity_poly.entity_id
_entity_poly.type
_entity_poly.pdbx_seq_one_letter_code
_entity_poly.pdbx_strand_id
1 'polypeptide(L)'
;MRITRESTKKILIFFATYNEVDNIENLLKCTFEHLPGQEVLVVDDGSPDGTGEKLDIFSQNNKHVTVIHRPRKLGLGTAHKLAMQYSIKNKFDILITMDADFSHHPEYLPTLADLMNDNDFVIGSRYVKGGGLGYGFLRKSLSITANILTRHMLKIPLKECTTSYRGFQVSLLKKINLNSIRSEGYSFFIESIYIIHQLTDKITEFPIFFYDRQSGNSKISKIEIVKSIFCLGKLFYKRMFNNKCHQDAYNSSIPFIPCPNCNSPYQSRVAAEVIVDQKDQINEQSNENFQCLQCGNMFLKHFQS
;
A
#
# COMPACT_ATOMS: atom_id res chain seq x y z
N MET A 1 35.36 20.75 -15.27
CA MET A 1 34.73 19.58 -14.61
C MET A 1 33.37 20.00 -14.09
N ARG A 2 32.28 19.75 -14.86
CA ARG A 2 30.92 20.09 -14.43
C ARG A 2 30.50 19.03 -13.41
N ILE A 3 30.42 19.40 -12.15
CA ILE A 3 29.76 18.62 -11.11
C ILE A 3 28.26 18.71 -11.42
N THR A 4 27.73 17.72 -12.14
CA THR A 4 26.31 17.52 -12.22
C THR A 4 25.83 17.19 -10.79
N ARG A 5 25.12 18.12 -10.15
CA ARG A 5 24.34 17.81 -8.96
C ARG A 5 23.35 16.70 -9.39
N GLU A 6 23.64 15.46 -9.04
CA GLU A 6 22.60 14.43 -9.04
C GLU A 6 21.49 14.96 -8.14
N SER A 7 20.33 15.20 -8.76
CA SER A 7 19.12 15.55 -8.04
C SER A 7 18.81 14.41 -7.10
N THR A 8 19.01 14.59 -5.81
CA THR A 8 18.69 13.59 -4.80
C THR A 8 17.18 13.30 -4.91
N LYS A 9 16.83 12.04 -5.20
CA LYS A 9 15.43 11.61 -5.34
C LYS A 9 14.67 11.88 -4.04
N LYS A 10 13.48 12.44 -4.17
CA LYS A 10 12.58 12.70 -3.04
C LYS A 10 11.86 11.42 -2.67
N ILE A 11 12.19 10.84 -1.52
CA ILE A 11 11.65 9.57 -1.03
C ILE A 11 10.60 9.84 0.05
N LEU A 12 9.44 9.17 -0.07
CA LEU A 12 8.44 9.08 0.99
C LEU A 12 8.49 7.69 1.61
N ILE A 13 8.67 7.61 2.92
CA ILE A 13 8.56 6.36 3.68
C ILE A 13 7.18 6.34 4.34
N PHE A 14 6.47 5.24 4.20
CA PHE A 14 5.08 5.11 4.67
C PHE A 14 4.93 3.98 5.69
N PHE A 15 4.20 4.31 6.77
CA PHE A 15 3.73 3.37 7.79
C PHE A 15 2.22 3.46 7.96
N ALA A 16 1.57 2.29 8.03
CA ALA A 16 0.19 2.18 8.53
C ALA A 16 0.22 1.69 9.97
N THR A 17 -0.44 2.40 10.89
CA THR A 17 -0.45 2.08 12.31
C THR A 17 -1.86 1.77 12.82
N TYR A 18 -1.93 0.81 13.74
CA TYR A 18 -3.08 0.53 14.59
C TYR A 18 -2.62 -0.20 15.84
N ASN A 19 -2.65 0.46 17.01
CA ASN A 19 -2.12 -0.04 18.28
C ASN A 19 -0.62 -0.39 18.19
N GLU A 20 0.21 0.61 17.99
CA GLU A 20 1.68 0.51 17.86
C GLU A 20 2.39 1.51 18.81
N VAL A 21 1.76 1.90 19.94
CA VAL A 21 2.28 2.89 20.87
C VAL A 21 3.68 2.55 21.39
N ASP A 22 3.98 1.26 21.58
CA ASP A 22 5.28 0.79 22.09
C ASP A 22 6.39 0.85 21.03
N ASN A 23 6.03 0.78 19.76
CA ASN A 23 6.97 0.62 18.64
C ASN A 23 7.25 1.93 17.90
N ILE A 24 6.22 2.78 17.72
CA ILE A 24 6.21 3.79 16.67
C ILE A 24 7.31 4.85 16.83
N GLU A 25 7.58 5.32 18.04
CA GLU A 25 8.59 6.35 18.27
C GLU A 25 10.01 5.84 17.95
N ASN A 26 10.34 4.64 18.43
CA ASN A 26 11.63 4.01 18.17
C ASN A 26 11.79 3.67 16.68
N LEU A 27 10.72 3.24 16.02
CA LEU A 27 10.72 2.96 14.59
C LEU A 27 11.02 4.23 13.77
N LEU A 28 10.40 5.36 14.12
CA LEU A 28 10.65 6.64 13.44
C LEU A 28 12.10 7.09 13.64
N LYS A 29 12.65 7.01 14.88
CA LYS A 29 14.04 7.32 15.16
C LYS A 29 14.99 6.45 14.33
N CYS A 30 14.79 5.12 14.38
CA CYS A 30 15.59 4.16 13.62
C CYS A 30 15.48 4.39 12.09
N THR A 31 14.32 4.80 11.60
CA THR A 31 14.12 5.14 10.18
C THR A 31 15.00 6.32 9.77
N PHE A 32 15.05 7.39 10.55
CA PHE A 32 15.89 8.55 10.27
C PHE A 32 17.38 8.30 10.47
N GLU A 33 17.75 7.35 11.35
CA GLU A 33 19.16 6.90 11.50
C GLU A 33 19.65 6.20 10.23
N HIS A 34 18.82 5.32 9.63
CA HIS A 34 19.21 4.55 8.44
C HIS A 34 19.02 5.30 7.12
N LEU A 35 18.03 6.20 7.03
CA LEU A 35 17.76 6.99 5.83
C LEU A 35 17.42 8.44 6.18
N PRO A 36 18.44 9.26 6.55
CA PRO A 36 18.23 10.62 7.01
C PRO A 36 17.70 11.55 5.92
N GLY A 37 16.96 12.56 6.34
CA GLY A 37 16.51 13.65 5.47
C GLY A 37 15.34 13.29 4.53
N GLN A 38 14.74 12.11 4.70
CA GLN A 38 13.58 11.70 3.92
C GLN A 38 12.27 12.08 4.63
N GLU A 39 11.18 12.15 3.86
CA GLU A 39 9.85 12.42 4.39
C GLU A 39 9.17 11.12 4.84
N VAL A 40 8.48 11.17 5.96
CA VAL A 40 7.72 10.04 6.51
C VAL A 40 6.24 10.39 6.57
N LEU A 41 5.40 9.51 6.03
CA LEU A 41 3.95 9.55 6.18
C LEU A 41 3.50 8.41 7.08
N VAL A 42 2.81 8.75 8.16
CA VAL A 42 2.14 7.77 9.01
C VAL A 42 0.64 7.93 8.90
N VAL A 43 -0.06 6.82 8.63
CA VAL A 43 -1.54 6.79 8.64
C VAL A 43 -1.98 5.96 9.82
N ASP A 44 -2.55 6.63 10.82
CA ASP A 44 -3.10 5.99 12.02
C ASP A 44 -4.58 5.69 11.86
N ASP A 45 -4.97 4.43 12.06
CA ASP A 45 -6.33 3.91 11.89
C ASP A 45 -7.21 4.10 13.14
N GLY A 46 -7.04 5.24 13.83
CA GLY A 46 -7.81 5.55 15.04
C GLY A 46 -7.42 4.64 16.21
N SER A 47 -6.11 4.54 16.47
CA SER A 47 -5.57 3.72 17.55
C SER A 47 -6.07 4.19 18.93
N PRO A 48 -6.68 3.28 19.73
CA PRO A 48 -7.15 3.64 21.07
C PRO A 48 -6.07 3.56 22.17
N ASP A 49 -4.84 3.13 21.84
CA ASP A 49 -3.74 2.87 22.79
C ASP A 49 -2.81 4.07 23.03
N GLY A 50 -3.08 5.23 22.42
CA GLY A 50 -2.21 6.41 22.52
C GLY A 50 -1.18 6.53 21.38
N THR A 51 -1.21 5.65 20.38
CA THR A 51 -0.33 5.75 19.20
C THR A 51 -0.46 7.12 18.52
N GLY A 52 -1.72 7.61 18.34
CA GLY A 52 -1.99 8.88 17.69
C GLY A 52 -1.36 10.06 18.40
N GLU A 53 -1.55 10.16 19.73
CA GLU A 53 -0.97 11.23 20.56
C GLU A 53 0.55 11.22 20.50
N LYS A 54 1.18 10.03 20.52
CA LYS A 54 2.63 9.91 20.43
C LYS A 54 3.15 10.36 19.07
N LEU A 55 2.42 10.07 18.00
CA LEU A 55 2.71 10.54 16.65
C LEU A 55 2.61 12.05 16.52
N ASP A 56 1.58 12.67 17.12
CA ASP A 56 1.41 14.13 17.12
C ASP A 56 2.56 14.84 17.82
N ILE A 57 2.96 14.36 19.00
CA ILE A 57 4.12 14.89 19.73
C ILE A 57 5.40 14.76 18.89
N PHE A 58 5.60 13.61 18.23
CA PHE A 58 6.79 13.40 17.41
C PHE A 58 6.81 14.32 16.18
N SER A 59 5.68 14.48 15.50
CA SER A 59 5.55 15.33 14.30
C SER A 59 5.72 16.82 14.60
N GLN A 60 5.30 17.30 15.78
CA GLN A 60 5.54 18.69 16.22
C GLN A 60 7.04 19.00 16.34
N ASN A 61 7.84 18.01 16.73
CA ASN A 61 9.29 18.13 16.88
C ASN A 61 10.09 17.75 15.64
N ASN A 62 9.44 17.18 14.62
CA ASN A 62 10.10 16.72 13.38
C ASN A 62 9.24 17.04 12.14
N LYS A 63 9.62 18.11 11.43
CA LYS A 63 8.93 18.59 10.23
C LYS A 63 8.89 17.59 9.06
N HIS A 64 9.71 16.54 9.10
CA HIS A 64 9.74 15.50 8.08
C HIS A 64 8.70 14.40 8.32
N VAL A 65 7.92 14.47 9.41
CA VAL A 65 6.86 13.51 9.71
C VAL A 65 5.50 14.15 9.48
N THR A 66 4.73 13.55 8.60
CA THR A 66 3.31 13.88 8.38
C THR A 66 2.44 12.76 8.94
N VAL A 67 1.47 13.11 9.78
CA VAL A 67 0.51 12.16 10.35
C VAL A 67 -0.88 12.40 9.76
N ILE A 68 -1.56 11.33 9.37
CA ILE A 68 -2.96 11.37 8.97
C ILE A 68 -3.73 10.43 9.89
N HIS A 69 -4.62 11.01 10.70
CA HIS A 69 -5.52 10.25 11.56
C HIS A 69 -6.79 9.87 10.80
N ARG A 70 -7.16 8.60 10.88
CA ARG A 70 -8.45 8.10 10.39
C ARG A 70 -9.35 7.80 11.59
N PRO A 71 -10.68 8.00 11.47
CA PRO A 71 -11.59 7.89 12.62
C PRO A 71 -11.76 6.45 13.14
N ARG A 72 -11.36 5.46 12.36
CA ARG A 72 -11.47 4.03 12.68
C ARG A 72 -10.60 3.21 11.73
N LYS A 73 -10.48 1.91 12.01
CA LYS A 73 -9.79 0.94 11.14
C LYS A 73 -10.53 0.80 9.80
N LEU A 74 -9.96 1.36 8.73
CA LEU A 74 -10.52 1.33 7.38
C LEU A 74 -9.85 0.26 6.48
N GLY A 75 -8.89 -0.48 7.01
CA GLY A 75 -8.18 -1.54 6.31
C GLY A 75 -6.82 -1.13 5.75
N LEU A 76 -5.89 -2.06 5.81
CA LEU A 76 -4.48 -1.86 5.44
C LEU A 76 -4.31 -1.43 3.98
N GLY A 77 -5.04 -2.07 3.05
CA GLY A 77 -4.98 -1.74 1.63
C GLY A 77 -5.44 -0.31 1.32
N THR A 78 -6.44 0.20 2.07
CA THR A 78 -6.89 1.59 1.90
C THR A 78 -5.86 2.60 2.40
N ALA A 79 -5.10 2.27 3.45
CA ALA A 79 -3.98 3.09 3.92
C ALA A 79 -2.85 3.15 2.89
N HIS A 80 -2.50 2.01 2.28
CA HIS A 80 -1.53 1.96 1.18
C HIS A 80 -1.99 2.77 -0.05
N LYS A 81 -3.27 2.67 -0.45
CA LYS A 81 -3.82 3.48 -1.55
C LYS A 81 -3.73 4.97 -1.24
N LEU A 82 -4.00 5.39 0.00
CA LEU A 82 -3.83 6.77 0.43
C LEU A 82 -2.37 7.21 0.30
N ALA A 83 -1.41 6.41 0.76
CA ALA A 83 0.01 6.72 0.64
C ALA A 83 0.46 6.82 -0.83
N MET A 84 -0.04 5.96 -1.72
CA MET A 84 0.23 6.04 -3.15
C MET A 84 -0.33 7.35 -3.75
N GLN A 85 -1.57 7.72 -3.43
CA GLN A 85 -2.16 8.99 -3.89
C GLN A 85 -1.42 10.20 -3.30
N TYR A 86 -1.02 10.14 -2.02
CA TYR A 86 -0.23 11.17 -1.36
C TYR A 86 1.11 11.38 -2.06
N SER A 87 1.83 10.30 -2.37
CA SER A 87 3.12 10.37 -3.05
C SER A 87 3.02 10.98 -4.45
N ILE A 88 1.98 10.64 -5.21
CA ILE A 88 1.70 11.23 -6.53
C ILE A 88 1.39 12.72 -6.42
N LYS A 89 0.48 13.11 -5.51
CA LYS A 89 0.04 14.50 -5.34
C LYS A 89 1.16 15.41 -4.89
N ASN A 90 2.01 14.95 -3.97
CA ASN A 90 3.12 15.73 -3.42
C ASN A 90 4.42 15.57 -4.21
N LYS A 91 4.36 14.95 -5.42
CA LYS A 91 5.46 14.87 -6.39
C LYS A 91 6.73 14.24 -5.81
N PHE A 92 6.57 13.15 -5.04
CA PHE A 92 7.69 12.30 -4.67
C PHE A 92 8.19 11.52 -5.89
N ASP A 93 9.45 11.08 -5.84
CA ASP A 93 10.04 10.21 -6.85
C ASP A 93 9.85 8.75 -6.50
N ILE A 94 10.01 8.41 -5.22
CA ILE A 94 9.95 7.06 -4.69
C ILE A 94 8.99 7.02 -3.49
N LEU A 95 8.16 5.97 -3.42
CA LEU A 95 7.41 5.58 -2.24
C LEU A 95 7.98 4.26 -1.70
N ILE A 96 8.37 4.24 -0.43
CA ILE A 96 8.75 3.03 0.30
C ILE A 96 7.67 2.75 1.35
N THR A 97 7.18 1.51 1.42
CA THR A 97 6.18 1.08 2.41
C THR A 97 6.76 -0.01 3.30
N MET A 98 6.44 0.00 4.60
CA MET A 98 6.83 -1.04 5.55
C MET A 98 5.88 -1.10 6.74
N ASP A 99 5.91 -2.22 7.49
CA ASP A 99 5.11 -2.41 8.69
C ASP A 99 5.68 -1.61 9.87
N ALA A 100 4.81 -1.25 10.84
CA ALA A 100 5.16 -0.40 11.98
C ALA A 100 5.55 -1.18 13.27
N ASP A 101 5.72 -2.51 13.20
CA ASP A 101 5.92 -3.39 14.34
C ASP A 101 7.33 -4.01 14.43
N PHE A 102 8.30 -3.43 13.75
CA PHE A 102 9.69 -3.93 13.62
C PHE A 102 9.83 -5.32 12.96
N SER A 103 8.75 -5.92 12.44
CA SER A 103 8.88 -7.13 11.60
C SER A 103 9.74 -6.85 10.35
N HIS A 104 9.67 -5.63 9.86
CA HIS A 104 10.55 -5.06 8.84
C HIS A 104 11.50 -4.08 9.52
N HIS A 105 12.79 -4.41 9.56
CA HIS A 105 13.77 -3.54 10.19
C HIS A 105 14.20 -2.40 9.26
N PRO A 106 14.32 -1.14 9.74
CA PRO A 106 14.76 0.00 8.92
C PRO A 106 16.18 -0.14 8.32
N GLU A 107 17.03 -1.04 8.83
CA GLU A 107 18.37 -1.30 8.30
C GLU A 107 18.40 -1.62 6.80
N TYR A 108 17.30 -2.11 6.24
CA TYR A 108 17.16 -2.44 4.82
C TYR A 108 16.77 -1.24 3.94
N LEU A 109 16.39 -0.10 4.53
CA LEU A 109 15.98 1.10 3.78
C LEU A 109 17.04 1.61 2.80
N PRO A 110 18.34 1.71 3.16
CA PRO A 110 19.35 2.16 2.23
C PRO A 110 19.47 1.23 1.01
N THR A 111 19.51 -0.09 1.24
CA THR A 111 19.56 -1.08 0.14
C THR A 111 18.36 -0.99 -0.78
N LEU A 112 17.15 -0.82 -0.20
CA LEU A 112 15.94 -0.67 -1.01
C LEU A 112 15.99 0.62 -1.82
N ALA A 113 16.38 1.74 -1.23
CA ALA A 113 16.51 3.03 -1.91
C ALA A 113 17.52 2.97 -3.07
N ASP A 114 18.65 2.30 -2.88
CA ASP A 114 19.66 2.10 -3.92
C ASP A 114 19.11 1.26 -5.09
N LEU A 115 18.44 0.16 -4.80
CA LEU A 115 17.83 -0.69 -5.82
C LEU A 115 16.72 0.03 -6.63
N MET A 116 16.08 1.04 -6.05
CA MET A 116 15.11 1.89 -6.76
C MET A 116 15.74 2.79 -7.83
N ASN A 117 17.07 2.84 -7.96
CA ASN A 117 17.71 3.58 -9.05
C ASN A 117 17.51 2.89 -10.41
N ASP A 118 17.50 1.57 -10.43
CA ASP A 118 17.46 0.76 -11.64
C ASP A 118 16.11 0.04 -11.85
N ASN A 119 15.26 0.03 -10.84
CA ASN A 119 14.00 -0.71 -10.84
C ASN A 119 12.79 0.19 -10.65
N ASP A 120 11.67 -0.20 -11.26
CA ASP A 120 10.37 0.46 -11.09
C ASP A 120 9.66 0.00 -9.82
N PHE A 121 9.93 -1.25 -9.40
CA PHE A 121 9.39 -1.87 -8.20
C PHE A 121 10.42 -2.78 -7.53
N VAL A 122 10.55 -2.67 -6.21
CA VAL A 122 11.45 -3.49 -5.39
C VAL A 122 10.65 -4.05 -4.21
N ILE A 123 10.89 -5.32 -3.86
CA ILE A 123 10.23 -5.96 -2.72
C ILE A 123 11.24 -6.68 -1.83
N GLY A 124 11.12 -6.49 -0.51
CA GLY A 124 11.86 -7.25 0.48
C GLY A 124 11.34 -8.68 0.54
N SER A 125 12.21 -9.65 0.32
CA SER A 125 11.86 -11.07 0.19
C SER A 125 12.46 -11.92 1.30
N ARG A 126 11.61 -12.69 1.94
CA ARG A 126 11.98 -13.70 2.96
C ARG A 126 12.45 -15.01 2.32
N TYR A 127 12.27 -15.17 1.01
CA TYR A 127 12.40 -16.45 0.30
C TYR A 127 13.53 -16.50 -0.72
N VAL A 128 14.28 -15.43 -0.89
CA VAL A 128 15.52 -15.40 -1.66
C VAL A 128 16.72 -15.80 -0.80
N LYS A 129 17.83 -16.15 -1.42
CA LYS A 129 19.07 -16.50 -0.70
C LYS A 129 19.51 -15.32 0.19
N GLY A 130 19.69 -15.56 1.47
CA GLY A 130 20.00 -14.54 2.47
C GLY A 130 18.77 -13.97 3.20
N GLY A 131 17.56 -14.24 2.71
CA GLY A 131 16.33 -13.91 3.44
C GLY A 131 15.96 -14.94 4.50
N GLY A 132 15.10 -14.55 5.44
CA GLY A 132 14.72 -15.43 6.55
C GLY A 132 13.42 -15.05 7.25
N LEU A 133 12.99 -15.96 8.15
CA LEU A 133 11.73 -15.89 8.89
C LEU A 133 11.97 -16.21 10.36
N GLY A 134 11.62 -15.30 11.24
CA GLY A 134 11.74 -15.46 12.71
C GLY A 134 10.55 -16.12 13.41
N TYR A 135 9.55 -16.64 12.69
CA TYR A 135 8.35 -17.22 13.30
C TYR A 135 8.18 -18.74 13.07
N GLY A 136 7.29 -19.37 13.86
CA GLY A 136 7.14 -20.81 13.95
C GLY A 136 6.72 -21.53 12.66
N PHE A 137 6.96 -22.84 12.61
CA PHE A 137 6.86 -23.70 11.42
C PHE A 137 5.50 -23.67 10.71
N LEU A 138 4.38 -23.68 11.43
CA LEU A 138 3.03 -23.67 10.82
C LEU A 138 2.75 -22.36 10.06
N ARG A 139 3.10 -21.22 10.64
CA ARG A 139 2.94 -19.91 10.00
C ARG A 139 3.87 -19.79 8.80
N LYS A 140 5.08 -20.35 8.91
CA LYS A 140 6.06 -20.40 7.81
C LYS A 140 5.53 -21.22 6.64
N SER A 141 5.02 -22.42 6.85
CA SER A 141 4.50 -23.27 5.77
C SER A 141 3.28 -22.68 5.09
N LEU A 142 2.34 -22.07 5.83
CA LEU A 142 1.21 -21.33 5.24
C LEU A 142 1.68 -20.17 4.36
N SER A 143 2.64 -19.38 4.83
CA SER A 143 3.17 -18.24 4.09
C SER A 143 3.91 -18.69 2.81
N ILE A 144 4.72 -19.76 2.88
CA ILE A 144 5.40 -20.33 1.71
C ILE A 144 4.36 -20.84 0.69
N THR A 145 3.37 -21.61 1.14
CA THR A 145 2.32 -22.15 0.26
C THR A 145 1.55 -21.02 -0.44
N ALA A 146 1.16 -19.96 0.30
CA ALA A 146 0.47 -18.80 -0.27
C ALA A 146 1.32 -18.12 -1.36
N ASN A 147 2.61 -17.93 -1.14
CA ASN A 147 3.52 -17.34 -2.12
C ASN A 147 3.72 -18.25 -3.35
N ILE A 148 3.90 -19.56 -3.14
CA ILE A 148 4.02 -20.53 -4.25
C ILE A 148 2.74 -20.51 -5.11
N LEU A 149 1.57 -20.60 -4.51
CA LEU A 149 0.29 -20.55 -5.24
C LEU A 149 0.14 -19.23 -6.00
N THR A 150 0.38 -18.10 -5.34
CA THR A 150 0.24 -16.78 -5.96
C THR A 150 1.15 -16.62 -7.18
N ARG A 151 2.43 -16.96 -7.05
CA ARG A 151 3.38 -16.83 -8.14
C ARG A 151 3.08 -17.74 -9.32
N HIS A 152 2.67 -19.00 -9.07
CA HIS A 152 2.36 -19.94 -10.15
C HIS A 152 1.03 -19.60 -10.84
N MET A 153 -0.02 -19.30 -10.07
CA MET A 153 -1.32 -18.94 -10.64
C MET A 153 -1.28 -17.64 -11.42
N LEU A 154 -0.54 -16.64 -10.95
CA LEU A 154 -0.47 -15.32 -11.58
C LEU A 154 0.75 -15.13 -12.48
N LYS A 155 1.65 -16.14 -12.60
CA LYS A 155 2.94 -16.09 -13.34
C LYS A 155 3.83 -14.91 -12.92
N ILE A 156 3.85 -14.57 -11.62
CA ILE A 156 4.69 -13.52 -11.07
C ILE A 156 6.12 -14.07 -10.90
N PRO A 157 7.18 -13.43 -11.46
CA PRO A 157 8.55 -13.93 -11.44
C PRO A 157 9.28 -13.67 -10.10
N LEU A 158 8.56 -13.32 -9.03
CA LEU A 158 9.08 -13.06 -7.69
C LEU A 158 8.76 -14.22 -6.76
N LYS A 159 9.61 -14.48 -5.75
CA LYS A 159 9.37 -15.46 -4.70
C LYS A 159 8.49 -14.91 -3.58
N GLU A 160 8.51 -13.61 -3.37
CA GLU A 160 7.71 -12.89 -2.38
C GLU A 160 6.60 -12.07 -3.02
N CYS A 161 5.35 -12.28 -2.57
CA CYS A 161 4.18 -11.57 -3.09
C CYS A 161 3.36 -10.88 -1.99
N THR A 162 3.66 -11.15 -0.72
CA THR A 162 2.75 -10.83 0.40
C THR A 162 3.28 -9.81 1.40
N THR A 163 4.59 -9.52 1.39
CA THR A 163 5.17 -8.51 2.29
C THR A 163 4.75 -7.08 1.91
N SER A 164 4.66 -6.21 2.90
CA SER A 164 4.44 -4.77 2.74
C SER A 164 5.74 -3.98 2.54
N TYR A 165 6.92 -4.60 2.71
CA TYR A 165 8.20 -3.93 2.51
C TYR A 165 8.51 -3.77 1.02
N ARG A 166 8.11 -2.65 0.45
CA ARG A 166 8.10 -2.40 -0.99
C ARG A 166 8.58 -1.01 -1.32
N GLY A 167 9.31 -0.88 -2.43
CA GLY A 167 9.64 0.38 -3.08
C GLY A 167 8.91 0.51 -4.41
N PHE A 168 8.43 1.70 -4.70
CA PHE A 168 7.72 2.02 -5.94
C PHE A 168 8.30 3.29 -6.55
N GLN A 169 8.60 3.28 -7.84
CA GLN A 169 8.71 4.54 -8.58
C GLN A 169 7.33 5.19 -8.64
N VAL A 170 7.22 6.44 -8.27
CA VAL A 170 5.94 7.17 -8.33
C VAL A 170 5.48 7.36 -9.78
N SER A 171 6.41 7.37 -10.74
CA SER A 171 6.09 7.32 -12.17
C SER A 171 5.35 6.05 -12.58
N LEU A 172 5.65 4.90 -11.96
CA LEU A 172 4.89 3.66 -12.14
C LEU A 172 3.50 3.76 -11.51
N LEU A 173 3.39 4.32 -10.29
CA LEU A 173 2.11 4.50 -9.59
C LEU A 173 1.14 5.37 -10.40
N LYS A 174 1.63 6.37 -11.14
CA LYS A 174 0.81 7.21 -12.05
C LYS A 174 0.19 6.42 -13.20
N LYS A 175 0.74 5.25 -13.56
CA LYS A 175 0.20 4.37 -14.60
C LYS A 175 -0.86 3.40 -14.06
N ILE A 176 -1.00 3.29 -12.73
CA ILE A 176 -1.95 2.38 -12.10
C ILE A 176 -3.26 3.12 -11.81
N ASN A 177 -4.37 2.60 -12.30
CA ASN A 177 -5.67 3.03 -11.80
C ASN A 177 -5.87 2.48 -10.37
N LEU A 178 -5.51 3.28 -9.35
CA LEU A 178 -5.60 2.89 -7.94
C LEU A 178 -7.04 2.54 -7.52
N ASN A 179 -8.06 3.05 -8.23
CA ASN A 179 -9.46 2.73 -8.00
C ASN A 179 -9.83 1.32 -8.52
N SER A 180 -9.03 0.73 -9.42
CA SER A 180 -9.24 -0.64 -9.88
C SER A 180 -8.81 -1.69 -8.83
N ILE A 181 -7.98 -1.31 -7.86
CA ILE A 181 -7.59 -2.16 -6.74
C ILE A 181 -8.73 -2.18 -5.73
N ARG A 182 -9.45 -3.30 -5.68
CA ARG A 182 -10.65 -3.43 -4.83
C ARG A 182 -10.38 -4.01 -3.45
N SER A 183 -9.23 -4.64 -3.27
CA SER A 183 -8.86 -5.26 -2.00
C SER A 183 -8.49 -4.22 -0.95
N GLU A 184 -9.03 -4.37 0.26
CA GLU A 184 -8.86 -3.43 1.39
C GLU A 184 -7.95 -3.95 2.49
N GLY A 185 -7.80 -5.29 2.57
CA GLY A 185 -6.98 -5.98 3.57
C GLY A 185 -5.66 -6.50 3.00
N TYR A 186 -5.21 -7.64 3.49
CA TYR A 186 -3.95 -8.27 3.05
C TYR A 186 -3.94 -8.71 1.58
N SER A 187 -5.12 -9.01 1.01
CA SER A 187 -5.28 -9.31 -0.41
C SER A 187 -4.85 -8.16 -1.34
N PHE A 188 -4.78 -6.93 -0.82
CA PHE A 188 -4.21 -5.77 -1.52
C PHE A 188 -2.79 -6.04 -2.05
N PHE A 189 -1.97 -6.74 -1.27
CA PHE A 189 -0.59 -7.02 -1.68
C PHE A 189 -0.51 -7.97 -2.88
N ILE A 190 -1.43 -8.94 -2.97
CA ILE A 190 -1.52 -9.87 -4.11
C ILE A 190 -2.06 -9.15 -5.35
N GLU A 191 -3.12 -8.34 -5.17
CA GLU A 191 -3.75 -7.63 -6.28
C GLU A 191 -2.82 -6.56 -6.86
N SER A 192 -2.16 -5.77 -5.99
CA SER A 192 -1.25 -4.71 -6.43
C SER A 192 -0.02 -5.25 -7.17
N ILE A 193 0.61 -6.35 -6.68
CA ILE A 193 1.78 -6.92 -7.36
C ILE A 193 1.42 -7.55 -8.71
N TYR A 194 0.21 -8.11 -8.84
CA TYR A 194 -0.28 -8.62 -10.12
C TYR A 194 -0.44 -7.50 -11.16
N ILE A 195 -0.97 -6.34 -10.74
CA ILE A 195 -1.11 -5.17 -11.61
C ILE A 195 0.28 -4.61 -11.98
N ILE A 196 1.18 -4.48 -11.02
CA ILE A 196 2.54 -3.98 -11.24
C ILE A 196 3.29 -4.83 -12.26
N HIS A 197 3.24 -6.16 -12.11
CA HIS A 197 3.90 -7.10 -13.01
C HIS A 197 3.39 -7.00 -14.47
N GLN A 198 2.17 -6.50 -14.68
CA GLN A 198 1.66 -6.28 -16.05
C GLN A 198 2.13 -4.94 -16.66
N LEU A 199 2.71 -4.05 -15.87
CA LEU A 199 3.11 -2.70 -16.29
C LEU A 199 4.59 -2.57 -16.55
N THR A 200 5.41 -3.40 -15.93
CA THR A 200 6.87 -3.31 -16.01
C THR A 200 7.53 -4.65 -15.72
N ASP A 201 8.65 -4.90 -16.39
CA ASP A 201 9.56 -6.02 -16.11
C ASP A 201 10.71 -5.60 -15.20
N LYS A 202 10.87 -4.28 -14.90
CA LYS A 202 11.87 -3.75 -13.98
C LYS A 202 11.44 -3.94 -12.54
N ILE A 203 11.29 -5.22 -12.16
CA ILE A 203 10.91 -5.63 -10.81
C ILE A 203 11.99 -6.53 -10.22
N THR A 204 12.35 -6.29 -8.96
CA THR A 204 13.36 -7.11 -8.27
C THR A 204 12.99 -7.37 -6.83
N GLU A 205 13.59 -8.40 -6.26
CA GLU A 205 13.48 -8.73 -4.85
C GLU A 205 14.87 -8.80 -4.22
N PHE A 206 14.98 -8.39 -2.95
CA PHE A 206 16.21 -8.46 -2.19
C PHE A 206 15.98 -9.13 -0.84
N PRO A 207 17.01 -9.75 -0.25
CA PRO A 207 16.83 -10.51 1.00
C PRO A 207 16.54 -9.59 2.19
N ILE A 208 15.50 -9.93 2.95
CA ILE A 208 15.24 -9.38 4.27
C ILE A 208 15.05 -10.51 5.29
N PHE A 209 15.41 -10.26 6.54
CA PHE A 209 15.00 -11.09 7.64
C PHE A 209 13.73 -10.50 8.26
N PHE A 210 12.66 -11.28 8.30
CA PHE A 210 11.41 -10.88 8.91
C PHE A 210 11.40 -11.35 10.36
N TYR A 211 11.52 -10.39 11.27
CA TYR A 211 11.52 -10.66 12.70
C TYR A 211 10.12 -11.00 13.21
N ASP A 212 10.04 -11.79 14.29
CA ASP A 212 8.77 -11.86 15.01
C ASP A 212 8.53 -10.52 15.71
N ARG A 213 7.28 -10.13 15.86
CA ARG A 213 6.92 -8.83 16.44
C ARG A 213 7.51 -8.67 17.83
N GLN A 214 8.05 -7.51 18.13
CA GLN A 214 8.55 -7.21 19.46
C GLN A 214 7.41 -7.04 20.47
N SER A 215 6.24 -6.51 20.02
CA SER A 215 5.04 -6.32 20.84
C SER A 215 3.78 -6.51 19.99
N GLY A 216 2.68 -6.95 20.63
CA GLY A 216 1.36 -7.07 20.01
C GLY A 216 1.03 -8.46 19.41
N ASN A 217 -0.26 -8.69 19.17
CA ASN A 217 -0.79 -9.94 18.60
C ASN A 217 -0.96 -9.86 17.08
N SER A 218 -0.85 -11.01 16.40
CA SER A 218 -1.10 -11.08 14.95
C SER A 218 -2.53 -10.63 14.62
N LYS A 219 -2.66 -9.60 13.76
CA LYS A 219 -3.94 -9.00 13.37
C LYS A 219 -4.57 -9.67 12.14
N ILE A 220 -3.97 -10.77 11.63
CA ILE A 220 -4.50 -11.51 10.48
C ILE A 220 -5.62 -12.42 10.95
N SER A 221 -6.86 -12.08 10.59
CA SER A 221 -8.03 -12.90 10.88
C SER A 221 -8.17 -14.05 9.88
N LYS A 222 -8.90 -15.11 10.26
CA LYS A 222 -9.26 -16.21 9.33
C LYS A 222 -10.02 -15.68 8.10
N ILE A 223 -10.79 -14.61 8.28
CA ILE A 223 -11.55 -13.95 7.21
C ILE A 223 -10.60 -13.34 6.16
N GLU A 224 -9.49 -12.75 6.57
CA GLU A 224 -8.49 -12.20 5.65
C GLU A 224 -7.82 -13.29 4.80
N ILE A 225 -7.60 -14.47 5.35
CA ILE A 225 -7.10 -15.62 4.59
C ILE A 225 -8.10 -16.03 3.51
N VAL A 226 -9.38 -16.16 3.86
CA VAL A 226 -10.45 -16.50 2.90
C VAL A 226 -10.58 -15.44 1.82
N LYS A 227 -10.56 -14.17 2.18
CA LYS A 227 -10.58 -13.05 1.21
C LYS A 227 -9.38 -13.10 0.25
N SER A 228 -8.20 -13.46 0.75
CA SER A 228 -6.99 -13.58 -0.08
C SER A 228 -7.08 -14.75 -1.07
N ILE A 229 -7.62 -15.89 -0.66
CA ILE A 229 -7.86 -17.05 -1.54
C ILE A 229 -8.87 -16.68 -2.63
N PHE A 230 -9.98 -16.02 -2.26
CA PHE A 230 -10.98 -15.58 -3.23
C PHE A 230 -10.42 -14.55 -4.22
N CYS A 231 -9.65 -13.59 -3.73
CA CYS A 231 -8.95 -12.61 -4.56
C CYS A 231 -8.02 -13.30 -5.56
N LEU A 232 -7.20 -14.26 -5.11
CA LEU A 232 -6.30 -15.03 -5.96
C LEU A 232 -7.05 -15.79 -7.05
N GLY A 233 -8.16 -16.47 -6.69
CA GLY A 233 -9.02 -17.17 -7.66
C GLY A 233 -9.60 -16.24 -8.73
N LYS A 234 -10.09 -15.05 -8.31
CA LYS A 234 -10.60 -14.03 -9.22
C LYS A 234 -9.52 -13.49 -10.18
N LEU A 235 -8.32 -13.22 -9.67
CA LEU A 235 -7.21 -12.76 -10.49
C LEU A 235 -6.74 -13.85 -11.47
N PHE A 236 -6.71 -15.12 -11.03
CA PHE A 236 -6.40 -16.24 -11.89
C PHE A 236 -7.43 -16.40 -13.02
N TYR A 237 -8.73 -16.33 -12.70
CA TYR A 237 -9.79 -16.34 -13.70
C TYR A 237 -9.63 -15.18 -14.70
N LYS A 238 -9.41 -13.97 -14.20
CA LYS A 238 -9.17 -12.78 -15.05
C LYS A 238 -7.97 -13.00 -15.98
N ARG A 239 -6.88 -13.59 -15.47
CA ARG A 239 -5.70 -13.91 -16.29
C ARG A 239 -5.99 -14.94 -17.37
N MET A 240 -6.80 -15.97 -17.08
CA MET A 240 -7.09 -17.06 -18.05
C MET A 240 -8.02 -16.61 -19.17
N PHE A 241 -8.98 -15.73 -18.88
CA PHE A 241 -10.04 -15.37 -19.81
C PHE A 241 -9.95 -13.95 -20.37
N ASN A 242 -9.18 -13.06 -19.73
CA ASN A 242 -8.91 -11.71 -20.21
C ASN A 242 -7.42 -11.56 -20.53
N ASN A 243 -7.04 -11.75 -21.79
CA ASN A 243 -5.66 -11.61 -22.25
C ASN A 243 -5.08 -10.17 -22.20
N LYS A 244 -5.87 -9.19 -21.81
CA LYS A 244 -5.42 -7.82 -21.51
C LYS A 244 -6.25 -7.31 -20.36
N CYS A 245 -5.64 -7.05 -19.22
CA CYS A 245 -6.18 -6.09 -18.27
C CYS A 245 -6.19 -4.75 -19.02
N HIS A 246 -7.34 -4.35 -19.58
CA HIS A 246 -7.54 -2.98 -20.02
C HIS A 246 -7.35 -2.14 -18.77
N GLN A 247 -6.14 -1.63 -18.64
CA GLN A 247 -5.84 -0.56 -17.73
C GLN A 247 -6.42 0.68 -18.41
N ASP A 248 -7.59 1.08 -17.96
CA ASP A 248 -7.92 2.48 -18.06
C ASP A 248 -6.81 3.17 -17.27
N ALA A 249 -5.84 3.74 -18.01
CA ALA A 249 -4.77 4.52 -17.43
C ALA A 249 -5.38 5.50 -16.42
N TYR A 250 -4.69 5.75 -15.31
CA TYR A 250 -5.07 6.78 -14.36
C TYR A 250 -5.40 8.04 -15.16
N ASN A 251 -6.70 8.29 -15.34
CA ASN A 251 -7.14 9.47 -16.06
C ASN A 251 -6.96 10.64 -15.11
N SER A 252 -5.81 11.33 -15.25
CA SER A 252 -5.49 12.54 -14.49
C SER A 252 -6.45 13.68 -14.75
N SER A 253 -7.36 13.54 -15.74
CA SER A 253 -8.37 14.52 -16.09
C SER A 253 -9.67 14.38 -15.27
N ILE A 254 -9.82 13.32 -14.42
CA ILE A 254 -10.94 13.27 -13.48
C ILE A 254 -10.67 14.31 -12.38
N PRO A 255 -11.43 15.40 -12.30
CA PRO A 255 -11.19 16.42 -11.30
C PRO A 255 -11.29 15.82 -9.90
N PHE A 256 -10.29 16.07 -9.08
CA PHE A 256 -10.28 15.70 -7.67
C PHE A 256 -11.38 16.50 -6.95
N ILE A 257 -12.54 15.90 -6.74
CA ILE A 257 -13.58 16.51 -5.91
C ILE A 257 -13.23 16.16 -4.46
N PRO A 258 -12.97 17.17 -3.60
CA PRO A 258 -12.68 16.92 -2.20
C PRO A 258 -13.82 16.16 -1.51
N CYS A 259 -13.48 15.36 -0.49
CA CYS A 259 -14.50 14.72 0.34
C CYS A 259 -15.40 15.77 1.00
N PRO A 260 -16.72 15.69 0.86
CA PRO A 260 -17.63 16.70 1.43
C PRO A 260 -17.61 16.75 2.96
N ASN A 261 -17.10 15.70 3.63
CA ASN A 261 -17.05 15.64 5.08
C ASN A 261 -15.74 16.19 5.68
N CYS A 262 -14.58 15.89 5.09
CA CYS A 262 -13.28 16.29 5.66
C CYS A 262 -12.38 17.02 4.67
N ASN A 263 -12.90 17.40 3.51
CA ASN A 263 -12.18 18.08 2.42
C ASN A 263 -10.92 17.32 1.92
N SER A 264 -10.76 16.04 2.27
CA SER A 264 -9.63 15.23 1.84
C SER A 264 -9.69 14.98 0.33
N PRO A 265 -8.57 15.12 -0.39
CA PRO A 265 -8.49 14.76 -1.81
C PRO A 265 -8.33 13.23 -2.03
N TYR A 266 -8.13 12.45 -0.98
CA TYR A 266 -7.84 11.02 -1.08
C TYR A 266 -9.12 10.19 -1.05
N GLN A 267 -9.39 9.43 -2.12
CA GLN A 267 -10.63 8.68 -2.28
C GLN A 267 -10.42 7.37 -3.06
N SER A 268 -11.31 6.42 -2.87
CA SER A 268 -11.36 5.16 -3.59
C SER A 268 -12.77 4.91 -4.12
N ARG A 269 -12.85 4.43 -5.37
CA ARG A 269 -14.13 4.00 -5.96
C ARG A 269 -14.61 2.73 -5.26
N VAL A 270 -15.85 2.72 -4.83
CA VAL A 270 -16.52 1.55 -4.25
C VAL A 270 -17.50 1.01 -5.28
N ALA A 271 -17.58 -0.31 -5.42
CA ALA A 271 -18.58 -0.92 -6.29
C ALA A 271 -19.97 -0.46 -5.84
N ALA A 272 -20.78 0.03 -6.77
CA ALA A 272 -22.18 0.30 -6.51
C ALA A 272 -22.83 -1.03 -6.09
N GLU A 273 -23.35 -1.11 -4.87
CA GLU A 273 -24.41 -2.08 -4.58
C GLU A 273 -25.58 -1.70 -5.48
N VAL A 274 -25.96 -2.63 -6.34
CA VAL A 274 -27.15 -2.46 -7.18
C VAL A 274 -28.36 -2.46 -6.23
N ILE A 275 -28.75 -1.28 -5.78
CA ILE A 275 -30.07 -1.11 -5.17
C ILE A 275 -31.05 -1.19 -6.36
N VAL A 276 -31.62 -2.36 -6.55
CA VAL A 276 -32.76 -2.54 -7.45
C VAL A 276 -33.95 -1.89 -6.77
N ASP A 277 -34.13 -0.60 -7.01
CA ASP A 277 -35.41 0.05 -6.70
C ASP A 277 -36.34 -0.18 -7.91
N GLN A 278 -37.39 -0.93 -7.64
CA GLN A 278 -38.42 -1.19 -8.62
C GLN A 278 -39.21 0.11 -8.87
N LYS A 279 -38.79 0.91 -9.85
CA LYS A 279 -39.67 1.76 -10.68
C LYS A 279 -38.85 2.44 -11.79
N ASP A 280 -39.16 1.97 -12.99
CA ASP A 280 -38.98 2.56 -14.31
C ASP A 280 -38.51 4.04 -14.37
N GLN A 281 -37.28 4.24 -14.75
CA GLN A 281 -36.80 5.08 -15.86
C GLN A 281 -35.29 5.10 -15.87
N ILE A 282 -34.68 4.51 -16.90
CA ILE A 282 -33.25 4.53 -17.14
C ILE A 282 -32.85 5.96 -17.54
N ASN A 283 -32.45 6.75 -16.55
CA ASN A 283 -31.63 7.94 -16.81
C ASN A 283 -30.18 7.51 -16.64
N GLU A 284 -29.42 7.41 -17.72
CA GLU A 284 -28.00 7.16 -17.74
C GLU A 284 -27.22 8.36 -17.17
N GLN A 285 -27.36 8.61 -15.88
CA GLN A 285 -26.40 9.37 -15.11
C GLN A 285 -25.53 8.35 -14.38
N SER A 286 -24.29 8.19 -14.82
CA SER A 286 -23.33 7.28 -14.18
C SER A 286 -22.92 7.83 -12.81
N ASN A 287 -23.72 7.54 -11.79
CA ASN A 287 -23.39 7.84 -10.40
C ASN A 287 -22.35 6.83 -9.91
N GLU A 288 -21.18 7.30 -9.55
CA GLU A 288 -20.14 6.46 -8.98
C GLU A 288 -20.01 6.70 -7.47
N ASN A 289 -20.05 5.61 -6.70
CA ASN A 289 -19.80 5.64 -5.26
C ASN A 289 -18.30 5.72 -4.97
N PHE A 290 -17.91 6.66 -4.13
CA PHE A 290 -16.54 6.82 -3.65
C PHE A 290 -16.48 6.74 -2.13
N GLN A 291 -15.38 6.19 -1.63
CA GLN A 291 -15.04 6.24 -0.22
C GLN A 291 -13.84 7.16 -0.02
N CYS A 292 -13.96 8.09 0.93
CA CYS A 292 -12.82 8.89 1.36
C CYS A 292 -11.81 8.02 2.09
N LEU A 293 -10.56 8.01 1.64
CA LEU A 293 -9.50 7.20 2.24
C LEU A 293 -9.03 7.76 3.60
N GLN A 294 -9.35 9.02 3.91
CA GLN A 294 -9.01 9.65 5.18
C GLN A 294 -10.10 9.48 6.24
N CYS A 295 -11.34 9.85 5.98
CA CYS A 295 -12.42 9.79 6.98
C CYS A 295 -13.35 8.59 6.84
N GLY A 296 -13.25 7.84 5.75
CA GLY A 296 -14.06 6.65 5.48
C GLY A 296 -15.50 6.93 5.03
N ASN A 297 -15.90 8.20 4.87
CA ASN A 297 -17.23 8.53 4.40
C ASN A 297 -17.45 8.13 2.95
N MET A 298 -18.63 7.56 2.69
CA MET A 298 -19.11 7.28 1.34
C MET A 298 -19.77 8.53 0.77
N PHE A 299 -19.55 8.81 -0.52
CA PHE A 299 -20.21 9.90 -1.23
C PHE A 299 -20.37 9.59 -2.72
N LEU A 300 -21.38 10.20 -3.32
CA LEU A 300 -21.68 10.09 -4.75
C LEU A 300 -20.92 11.19 -5.51
N LYS A 301 -20.32 10.82 -6.62
CA LYS A 301 -19.88 11.78 -7.61
C LYS A 301 -20.87 11.81 -8.75
N HIS A 302 -21.39 12.99 -9.01
CA HIS A 302 -22.15 13.28 -10.21
C HIS A 302 -21.16 13.76 -11.28
N PHE A 303 -21.04 13.01 -12.38
CA PHE A 303 -20.35 13.48 -13.56
C PHE A 303 -21.38 14.23 -14.42
N GLN A 304 -21.23 15.53 -14.55
CA GLN A 304 -21.93 16.26 -15.61
C GLN A 304 -21.25 15.89 -16.92
N SER A 305 -22.04 15.29 -17.83
CA SER A 305 -21.67 14.94 -19.20
C SER A 305 -21.35 16.17 -20.05
#